data_38ab6d8f79856a862e659b776258dfd7
#
_entry.id   38ab6d8f79856a862e659b776258dfd7
#
_cell.length_a   1.000
_cell.length_b   1.000
_cell.length_c   1.000
_cell.angle_alpha   90.00
_cell.angle_beta   90.00
_cell.angle_gamma   90.00
#
_symmetry.space_group_name_H-M   'P 1'
#
loop_
_entity.id
_entity.type
_entity.pdbx_description
1 polymer ?
#
loop_
_entity_poly.entity_id
_entity_poly.type
_entity_poly.pdbx_seq_one_letter_code
_entity_poly.pdbx_strand_id
1 'polypeptide(L)'
;MKSFDIGKNDAGQRVDKFIKKTVPNLPDSLMYKYIRLKRIKLNGKRCEISTRLKEGDRVDMYINDEFFEQRFDRYDFMHASTNLTVLYEDENIMLLDKKVGLLSHPDEREYNDTLLTRIKRYLYEKGEYNPSDENSFSPALINRIDRNTGGIVMAAKNAEALRIMNQKLKDREIKKFYLCVVHGILKEKDGTLHGWLTKDEKKNLVKVSSRKTEGSKEIKTKYRVLAENKGMSLVEVELLTGRTHQIRAHFASIGHPLLGDGKYGRNSMNKESGYKKQFLYSYKLKFDFSSDAQLLDYLNGKEFEVDNVWFKGAFLNGEL
;
A
#
# COMPACT_ATOMS: atom_id res chain seq x y z
N MET A 1 31.88 -15.85 -8.16
CA MET A 1 32.07 -14.49 -7.60
C MET A 1 31.20 -13.51 -8.41
N LYS A 2 30.45 -12.65 -7.74
CA LYS A 2 29.64 -11.61 -8.39
C LYS A 2 29.82 -10.27 -7.68
N SER A 3 29.92 -9.18 -8.45
CA SER A 3 30.08 -7.82 -7.95
C SER A 3 28.87 -6.99 -8.35
N PHE A 4 28.50 -6.04 -7.50
CA PHE A 4 27.40 -5.12 -7.68
C PHE A 4 27.89 -3.70 -7.43
N ASP A 5 27.78 -2.85 -8.43
CA ASP A 5 28.02 -1.42 -8.29
C ASP A 5 26.72 -0.78 -7.75
N ILE A 6 26.85 0.04 -6.70
CA ILE A 6 25.73 0.62 -5.98
C ILE A 6 25.28 1.89 -6.67
N GLY A 7 24.10 1.81 -7.28
CA GLY A 7 23.44 2.96 -7.90
C GLY A 7 22.62 3.79 -6.92
N LYS A 8 22.01 4.86 -7.44
CA LYS A 8 21.16 5.79 -6.68
C LYS A 8 20.05 5.07 -5.92
N ASN A 9 19.38 4.10 -6.57
CA ASN A 9 18.29 3.32 -5.96
C ASN A 9 18.75 2.30 -4.92
N ASP A 10 20.04 1.94 -4.90
CA ASP A 10 20.60 1.03 -3.91
C ASP A 10 21.15 1.76 -2.68
N ALA A 11 21.49 3.04 -2.84
CA ALA A 11 22.10 3.85 -1.78
C ALA A 11 21.18 4.06 -0.57
N GLY A 12 21.78 4.30 0.60
CA GLY A 12 21.07 4.58 1.85
C GLY A 12 20.52 3.33 2.56
N GLN A 13 20.40 2.17 1.90
CA GLN A 13 19.97 0.93 2.55
C GLN A 13 21.15 0.22 3.26
N ARG A 14 20.84 -0.67 4.19
CA ARG A 14 21.84 -1.49 4.87
C ARG A 14 22.33 -2.61 3.94
N VAL A 15 23.60 -3.00 4.11
CA VAL A 15 24.22 -4.11 3.34
C VAL A 15 23.38 -5.40 3.41
N ASP A 16 22.90 -5.79 4.61
CA ASP A 16 22.08 -7.00 4.75
C ASP A 16 20.76 -6.92 3.97
N LYS A 17 20.14 -5.76 3.92
CA LYS A 17 18.89 -5.54 3.15
C LYS A 17 19.12 -5.56 1.66
N PHE A 18 20.24 -5.00 1.21
CA PHE A 18 20.67 -5.07 -0.19
C PHE A 18 20.87 -6.52 -0.63
N ILE A 19 21.67 -7.29 0.16
CA ILE A 19 21.96 -8.70 -0.17
C ILE A 19 20.68 -9.53 -0.24
N LYS A 20 19.75 -9.36 0.71
CA LYS A 20 18.47 -10.09 0.69
C LYS A 20 17.62 -9.84 -0.55
N LYS A 21 17.73 -8.66 -1.13
CA LYS A 21 16.98 -8.31 -2.34
C LYS A 21 17.67 -8.82 -3.61
N THR A 22 19.01 -8.72 -3.66
CA THR A 22 19.80 -9.09 -4.85
C THR A 22 20.08 -10.59 -4.91
N VAL A 23 20.11 -11.28 -3.76
CA VAL A 23 20.39 -12.70 -3.63
C VAL A 23 19.33 -13.39 -2.74
N PRO A 24 18.07 -13.47 -3.20
CA PRO A 24 16.96 -13.94 -2.37
C PRO A 24 17.07 -15.42 -1.97
N ASN A 25 17.84 -16.22 -2.71
CA ASN A 25 18.08 -17.63 -2.39
C ASN A 25 19.11 -17.84 -1.28
N LEU A 26 19.82 -16.79 -0.84
CA LEU A 26 20.81 -16.89 0.23
C LEU A 26 20.13 -16.86 1.60
N PRO A 27 20.17 -17.98 2.38
CA PRO A 27 19.59 -18.00 3.73
C PRO A 27 20.23 -16.95 4.64
N ASP A 28 19.43 -16.33 5.51
CA ASP A 28 19.88 -15.29 6.43
C ASP A 28 21.09 -15.73 7.28
N SER A 29 21.08 -16.96 7.80
CA SER A 29 22.15 -17.51 8.60
C SER A 29 23.48 -17.59 7.83
N LEU A 30 23.43 -18.00 6.54
CA LEU A 30 24.60 -18.03 5.67
C LEU A 30 25.06 -16.62 5.28
N MET A 31 24.14 -15.71 5.00
CA MET A 31 24.49 -14.33 4.71
C MET A 31 25.30 -13.71 5.87
N TYR A 32 24.83 -13.84 7.11
CA TYR A 32 25.55 -13.33 8.27
C TYR A 32 26.91 -14.03 8.49
N LYS A 33 26.98 -15.34 8.23
CA LYS A 33 28.24 -16.10 8.25
C LYS A 33 29.22 -15.57 7.20
N TYR A 34 28.77 -15.33 5.97
CA TYR A 34 29.64 -14.86 4.87
C TYR A 34 30.13 -13.43 5.08
N ILE A 35 29.33 -12.54 5.66
CA ILE A 35 29.78 -11.20 6.05
C ILE A 35 30.89 -11.31 7.10
N ARG A 36 30.70 -12.13 8.16
CA ARG A 36 31.69 -12.36 9.23
C ARG A 36 32.99 -12.99 8.70
N LEU A 37 32.89 -13.94 7.77
CA LEU A 37 34.03 -14.60 7.14
C LEU A 37 34.70 -13.77 6.04
N LYS A 38 34.29 -12.52 5.83
CA LYS A 38 34.81 -11.62 4.81
C LYS A 38 34.60 -12.13 3.36
N ARG A 39 33.64 -13.03 3.12
CA ARG A 39 33.26 -13.48 1.78
C ARG A 39 32.33 -12.47 1.08
N ILE A 40 31.79 -11.53 1.84
CA ILE A 40 31.07 -10.36 1.31
C ILE A 40 31.87 -9.13 1.75
N LYS A 41 32.26 -8.31 0.79
CA LYS A 41 33.09 -7.13 1.00
C LYS A 41 32.42 -5.89 0.42
N LEU A 42 32.67 -4.75 1.04
CA LEU A 42 32.31 -3.43 0.55
C LEU A 42 33.59 -2.66 0.20
N ASN A 43 33.73 -2.25 -1.06
CA ASN A 43 34.95 -1.59 -1.59
C ASN A 43 36.22 -2.37 -1.26
N GLY A 44 36.18 -3.70 -1.44
CA GLY A 44 37.30 -4.62 -1.15
C GLY A 44 37.58 -4.85 0.33
N LYS A 45 36.88 -4.16 1.26
CA LYS A 45 37.10 -4.23 2.72
C LYS A 45 35.99 -5.00 3.42
N ARG A 46 36.24 -5.39 4.66
CA ARG A 46 35.23 -5.94 5.55
C ARG A 46 34.12 -4.91 5.78
N CYS A 47 32.86 -5.35 5.74
CA CYS A 47 31.71 -4.56 6.14
C CYS A 47 30.97 -5.19 7.32
N GLU A 48 30.15 -4.41 7.97
CA GLU A 48 29.21 -4.86 9.00
C GLU A 48 27.81 -5.00 8.42
N ILE A 49 26.98 -5.80 9.06
CA ILE A 49 25.58 -6.06 8.68
C ILE A 49 24.79 -4.74 8.53
N SER A 50 25.05 -3.82 9.46
CA SER A 50 24.34 -2.52 9.54
C SER A 50 24.95 -1.42 8.67
N THR A 51 26.09 -1.67 8.02
CA THR A 51 26.73 -0.67 7.14
C THR A 51 25.75 -0.19 6.09
N ARG A 52 25.63 1.13 5.93
CA ARG A 52 24.79 1.73 4.88
C ARG A 52 25.61 1.94 3.63
N LEU A 53 25.03 1.53 2.51
CA LEU A 53 25.60 1.68 1.17
C LEU A 53 25.50 3.15 0.72
N LYS A 54 26.51 3.58 -0.03
CA LYS A 54 26.54 4.88 -0.71
C LYS A 54 26.57 4.65 -2.22
N GLU A 55 26.06 5.60 -2.96
CA GLU A 55 26.20 5.60 -4.41
C GLU A 55 27.68 5.57 -4.79
N GLY A 56 28.04 4.74 -5.78
CA GLY A 56 29.42 4.49 -6.18
C GLY A 56 30.15 3.42 -5.35
N ASP A 57 29.56 2.91 -4.27
CA ASP A 57 30.12 1.76 -3.55
C ASP A 57 30.09 0.51 -4.43
N ARG A 58 30.95 -0.47 -4.10
CA ARG A 58 30.96 -1.78 -4.75
C ARG A 58 30.86 -2.90 -3.72
N VAL A 59 29.88 -3.78 -3.92
CA VAL A 59 29.69 -4.98 -3.09
C VAL A 59 30.18 -6.20 -3.85
N ASP A 60 31.24 -6.84 -3.34
CA ASP A 60 31.79 -8.07 -3.91
C ASP A 60 31.36 -9.28 -3.08
N MET A 61 30.76 -10.29 -3.74
CA MET A 61 30.25 -11.49 -3.10
C MET A 61 30.99 -12.73 -3.58
N TYR A 62 31.82 -13.32 -2.73
CA TYR A 62 32.56 -14.56 -2.95
C TYR A 62 31.77 -15.75 -2.40
N ILE A 63 30.61 -16.01 -3.00
CA ILE A 63 29.66 -17.06 -2.63
C ILE A 63 29.36 -17.94 -3.84
N ASN A 64 28.71 -19.10 -3.61
CA ASN A 64 28.39 -20.05 -4.66
C ASN A 64 27.38 -19.45 -5.66
N ASP A 65 27.55 -19.80 -6.93
CA ASP A 65 26.75 -19.25 -8.03
C ASP A 65 25.28 -19.67 -7.96
N GLU A 66 24.97 -20.83 -7.35
CA GLU A 66 23.61 -21.32 -7.11
C GLU A 66 22.70 -20.30 -6.38
N PHE A 67 23.27 -19.46 -5.49
CA PHE A 67 22.52 -18.44 -4.79
C PHE A 67 22.06 -17.27 -5.67
N PHE A 68 22.75 -17.07 -6.82
CA PHE A 68 22.42 -16.02 -7.78
C PHE A 68 21.42 -16.46 -8.85
N GLU A 69 21.07 -17.74 -8.87
CA GLU A 69 20.05 -18.24 -9.82
C GLU A 69 18.70 -17.59 -9.52
N GLN A 70 18.11 -17.02 -10.57
CA GLN A 70 16.78 -16.41 -10.42
C GLN A 70 15.72 -17.48 -10.62
N ARG A 71 14.87 -17.65 -9.61
CA ARG A 71 13.72 -18.58 -9.65
C ARG A 71 12.50 -17.99 -10.37
N PHE A 72 12.48 -16.68 -10.57
CA PHE A 72 11.34 -15.98 -11.15
C PHE A 72 11.80 -15.08 -12.30
N ASP A 73 10.95 -14.95 -13.32
CA ASP A 73 11.16 -14.01 -14.40
C ASP A 73 11.06 -12.58 -13.86
N ARG A 74 12.08 -11.77 -14.12
CA ARG A 74 12.09 -10.35 -13.75
C ARG A 74 11.05 -9.54 -14.53
N TYR A 75 10.56 -10.07 -15.63
CA TYR A 75 9.63 -9.46 -16.57
C TYR A 75 8.22 -10.06 -16.49
N ASP A 76 7.89 -10.79 -15.42
CA ASP A 76 6.58 -11.40 -15.20
C ASP A 76 5.42 -10.39 -15.31
N PHE A 77 5.67 -9.11 -14.97
CA PHE A 77 4.71 -8.03 -15.10
C PHE A 77 4.31 -7.71 -16.55
N MET A 78 5.02 -8.19 -17.55
CA MET A 78 4.67 -8.00 -18.99
C MET A 78 3.34 -8.65 -19.36
N HIS A 79 2.85 -9.59 -18.56
CA HIS A 79 1.53 -10.21 -18.73
C HIS A 79 0.38 -9.37 -18.13
N ALA A 80 0.68 -8.32 -17.35
CA ALA A 80 -0.34 -7.46 -16.79
C ALA A 80 -1.01 -6.59 -17.86
N SER A 81 -2.24 -6.13 -17.58
CA SER A 81 -2.92 -5.15 -18.43
C SER A 81 -2.20 -3.77 -18.36
N THR A 82 -2.27 -3.02 -19.44
CA THR A 82 -1.77 -1.62 -19.50
C THR A 82 -2.80 -0.60 -18.99
N ASN A 83 -4.01 -1.05 -18.61
CA ASN A 83 -5.10 -0.18 -18.23
C ASN A 83 -4.88 0.39 -16.82
N LEU A 84 -4.32 1.59 -16.73
CA LEU A 84 -4.12 2.39 -15.52
C LEU A 84 -4.89 3.72 -15.63
N THR A 85 -5.42 4.17 -14.51
CA THR A 85 -5.94 5.54 -14.37
C THR A 85 -4.97 6.31 -13.48
N VAL A 86 -4.14 7.13 -14.08
CA VAL A 86 -3.15 7.97 -13.40
C VAL A 86 -3.80 9.31 -13.07
N LEU A 87 -3.82 9.69 -11.78
CA LEU A 87 -4.30 10.98 -11.30
C LEU A 87 -3.19 12.03 -11.26
N TYR A 88 -1.99 11.58 -10.91
CA TYR A 88 -0.79 12.40 -10.84
C TYR A 88 0.44 11.55 -11.05
N GLU A 89 1.42 12.06 -11.74
CA GLU A 89 2.71 11.43 -11.93
C GLU A 89 3.81 12.49 -12.09
N ASP A 90 4.94 12.24 -11.46
CA ASP A 90 6.19 12.96 -11.66
C ASP A 90 7.38 11.97 -11.70
N GLU A 91 8.60 12.46 -11.58
CA GLU A 91 9.81 11.61 -11.56
C GLU A 91 9.93 10.73 -10.30
N ASN A 92 9.19 11.03 -9.23
CA ASN A 92 9.34 10.41 -7.91
C ASN A 92 8.19 9.48 -7.54
N ILE A 93 6.95 9.91 -7.83
CA ILE A 93 5.75 9.21 -7.38
C ILE A 93 4.68 9.12 -8.47
N MET A 94 3.74 8.21 -8.24
CA MET A 94 2.47 8.13 -8.97
C MET A 94 1.31 8.05 -7.98
N LEU A 95 0.21 8.73 -8.30
CA LEU A 95 -1.10 8.56 -7.67
C LEU A 95 -2.04 7.92 -8.70
N LEU A 96 -2.62 6.79 -8.34
CA LEU A 96 -3.46 6.03 -9.26
C LEU A 96 -4.85 5.84 -8.69
N ASP A 97 -5.86 5.97 -9.53
CA ASP A 97 -7.23 5.58 -9.20
C ASP A 97 -7.43 4.08 -9.49
N LYS A 98 -7.24 3.27 -8.45
CA LYS A 98 -7.38 1.82 -8.55
C LYS A 98 -8.85 1.42 -8.77
N LYS A 99 -9.13 0.69 -9.83
CA LYS A 99 -10.48 0.16 -10.09
C LYS A 99 -10.92 -0.86 -9.04
N VAL A 100 -12.22 -0.87 -8.72
CA VAL A 100 -12.85 -1.90 -7.89
C VAL A 100 -12.66 -3.27 -8.54
N GLY A 101 -12.26 -4.27 -7.75
CA GLY A 101 -12.00 -5.63 -8.21
C GLY A 101 -10.52 -5.92 -8.50
N LEU A 102 -9.69 -4.90 -8.75
CA LEU A 102 -8.25 -5.05 -8.97
C LEU A 102 -7.51 -5.22 -7.64
N LEU A 103 -6.61 -6.20 -7.57
CA LEU A 103 -5.70 -6.36 -6.42
C LEU A 103 -4.63 -5.27 -6.42
N SER A 104 -4.20 -4.83 -5.24
CA SER A 104 -3.05 -3.93 -5.11
C SER A 104 -1.73 -4.66 -5.35
N HIS A 105 -1.56 -5.83 -4.74
CA HIS A 105 -0.37 -6.68 -4.87
C HIS A 105 -0.76 -8.09 -5.32
N PRO A 106 0.16 -8.84 -5.95
CA PRO A 106 -0.02 -10.25 -6.21
C PRO A 106 -0.40 -11.03 -4.95
N ASP A 107 -1.26 -12.02 -5.12
CA ASP A 107 -1.57 -13.04 -4.11
C ASP A 107 -1.58 -14.44 -4.76
N GLU A 108 -1.89 -15.48 -3.99
CA GLU A 108 -1.90 -16.87 -4.47
C GLU A 108 -2.91 -17.14 -5.60
N ARG A 109 -3.92 -16.28 -5.77
CA ARG A 109 -5.03 -16.45 -6.73
C ARG A 109 -4.85 -15.60 -7.99
N GLU A 110 -4.18 -14.46 -7.86
CA GLU A 110 -3.95 -13.51 -8.93
C GLU A 110 -2.54 -12.95 -8.81
N TYR A 111 -1.64 -13.45 -9.63
CA TYR A 111 -0.24 -13.05 -9.63
C TYR A 111 0.07 -12.07 -10.76
N ASN A 112 -0.56 -12.24 -11.92
CA ASN A 112 -0.17 -11.57 -13.14
C ASN A 112 -0.73 -10.15 -13.27
N ASP A 113 -2.02 -9.95 -12.96
CA ASP A 113 -2.71 -8.67 -13.23
C ASP A 113 -3.12 -7.96 -11.95
N THR A 114 -2.21 -7.25 -11.34
CA THR A 114 -2.43 -6.43 -10.15
C THR A 114 -2.05 -4.97 -10.42
N LEU A 115 -2.44 -4.05 -9.53
CA LEU A 115 -2.04 -2.65 -9.68
C LEU A 115 -0.53 -2.51 -9.76
N LEU A 116 0.23 -3.24 -8.92
CA LEU A 116 1.68 -3.19 -8.92
C LEU A 116 2.30 -3.70 -10.22
N THR A 117 1.82 -4.83 -10.74
CA THR A 117 2.35 -5.37 -12.01
C THR A 117 2.02 -4.47 -13.20
N ARG A 118 0.83 -3.84 -13.21
CA ARG A 118 0.47 -2.84 -14.21
C ARG A 118 1.36 -1.60 -14.15
N ILE A 119 1.70 -1.10 -12.96
CA ILE A 119 2.63 0.03 -12.79
C ILE A 119 4.01 -0.31 -13.34
N LYS A 120 4.53 -1.50 -12.99
CA LYS A 120 5.85 -1.93 -13.50
C LYS A 120 5.86 -2.00 -15.02
N ARG A 121 4.84 -2.58 -15.63
CA ARG A 121 4.69 -2.63 -17.09
C ARG A 121 4.62 -1.24 -17.70
N TYR A 122 3.79 -0.36 -17.16
CA TYR A 122 3.64 1.01 -17.62
C TYR A 122 4.98 1.77 -17.59
N LEU A 123 5.71 1.70 -16.49
CA LEU A 123 7.00 2.37 -16.34
C LEU A 123 8.07 1.74 -17.24
N TYR A 124 8.02 0.43 -17.47
CA TYR A 124 8.91 -0.26 -18.40
C TYR A 124 8.66 0.18 -19.85
N GLU A 125 7.41 0.19 -20.30
CA GLU A 125 7.04 0.64 -21.66
C GLU A 125 7.36 2.13 -21.88
N LYS A 126 7.34 2.92 -20.79
CA LYS A 126 7.73 4.34 -20.81
C LYS A 126 9.25 4.58 -20.77
N GLY A 127 10.04 3.53 -20.54
CA GLY A 127 11.50 3.61 -20.41
C GLY A 127 11.99 4.19 -19.09
N GLU A 128 11.12 4.25 -18.06
CA GLU A 128 11.44 4.79 -16.73
C GLU A 128 11.79 3.72 -15.68
N TYR A 129 11.64 2.45 -16.04
CA TYR A 129 12.01 1.31 -15.23
C TYR A 129 12.44 0.15 -16.09
N ASN A 130 13.63 -0.40 -15.82
CA ASN A 130 14.08 -1.64 -16.43
C ASN A 130 14.69 -2.54 -15.34
N PRO A 131 14.12 -3.75 -15.11
CA PRO A 131 14.64 -4.68 -14.09
C PRO A 131 16.09 -5.06 -14.26
N SER A 132 16.63 -5.01 -15.52
CA SER A 132 18.03 -5.35 -15.81
C SER A 132 19.00 -4.28 -15.35
N ASP A 133 18.55 -3.03 -15.22
CA ASP A 133 19.37 -1.90 -14.81
C ASP A 133 19.34 -1.70 -13.28
N GLU A 134 18.49 -2.45 -12.57
CA GLU A 134 18.30 -2.34 -11.13
C GLU A 134 18.88 -3.55 -10.39
N ASN A 135 19.65 -3.30 -9.33
CA ASN A 135 20.14 -4.36 -8.47
C ASN A 135 19.08 -4.79 -7.43
N SER A 136 18.51 -3.83 -6.71
CA SER A 136 17.66 -4.11 -5.54
C SER A 136 16.34 -3.36 -5.52
N PHE A 137 16.15 -2.39 -6.39
CA PHE A 137 14.93 -1.59 -6.45
C PHE A 137 13.94 -2.17 -7.47
N SER A 138 12.68 -1.95 -7.18
CA SER A 138 11.56 -2.11 -8.10
C SER A 138 10.48 -1.11 -7.68
N PRO A 139 9.72 -0.51 -8.62
CA PRO A 139 8.58 0.33 -8.29
C PRO A 139 7.67 -0.34 -7.28
N ALA A 140 7.20 0.41 -6.28
CA ALA A 140 6.51 -0.16 -5.14
C ALA A 140 5.32 0.70 -4.70
N LEU A 141 4.26 0.04 -4.23
CA LEU A 141 3.12 0.74 -3.61
C LEU A 141 3.50 1.21 -2.20
N ILE A 142 3.11 2.44 -1.87
CA ILE A 142 3.31 3.08 -0.57
C ILE A 142 2.17 2.70 0.38
N ASN A 143 0.96 2.60 -0.15
CA ASN A 143 -0.21 2.11 0.57
C ASN A 143 -0.96 1.06 -0.25
N ARG A 144 -1.88 0.39 0.40
CA ARG A 144 -2.77 -0.58 -0.23
C ARG A 144 -4.21 -0.35 0.20
N ILE A 145 -5.13 -0.66 -0.68
CA ILE A 145 -6.56 -0.74 -0.38
C ILE A 145 -7.07 -2.14 -0.76
N ASP A 146 -8.22 -2.52 -0.23
CA ASP A 146 -8.80 -3.84 -0.47
C ASP A 146 -9.12 -4.06 -1.96
N ARG A 147 -9.21 -5.32 -2.40
CA ARG A 147 -9.57 -5.69 -3.78
C ARG A 147 -10.83 -4.94 -4.26
N ASN A 148 -11.87 -4.94 -3.43
CA ASN A 148 -13.17 -4.35 -3.76
C ASN A 148 -13.32 -2.87 -3.33
N THR A 149 -12.26 -2.24 -2.83
CA THR A 149 -12.19 -0.80 -2.61
C THR A 149 -11.56 -0.14 -3.83
N GLY A 150 -12.21 0.86 -4.40
CA GLY A 150 -11.63 1.71 -5.44
C GLY A 150 -10.93 2.93 -4.86
N GLY A 151 -10.20 3.66 -5.72
CA GLY A 151 -9.63 4.95 -5.38
C GLY A 151 -8.12 5.01 -5.23
N ILE A 152 -7.66 6.08 -4.62
CA ILE A 152 -6.26 6.52 -4.69
C ILE A 152 -5.31 5.56 -3.98
N VAL A 153 -4.33 5.09 -4.74
CA VAL A 153 -3.16 4.34 -4.27
C VAL A 153 -1.92 5.08 -4.72
N MET A 154 -0.97 5.22 -3.80
CA MET A 154 0.32 5.86 -4.03
C MET A 154 1.37 4.81 -4.40
N ALA A 155 2.22 5.12 -5.37
CA ALA A 155 3.38 4.34 -5.75
C ALA A 155 4.64 5.21 -5.82
N ALA A 156 5.79 4.63 -5.50
CA ALA A 156 7.08 5.25 -5.64
C ALA A 156 7.81 4.72 -6.88
N LYS A 157 8.42 5.62 -7.64
CA LYS A 157 9.19 5.35 -8.86
C LYS A 157 10.67 5.18 -8.57
N ASN A 158 11.14 5.60 -7.40
CA ASN A 158 12.52 5.43 -6.95
C ASN A 158 12.60 5.10 -5.46
N ALA A 159 13.77 4.62 -5.02
CA ALA A 159 13.95 4.13 -3.64
C ALA A 159 13.95 5.24 -2.60
N GLU A 160 14.37 6.44 -2.95
CA GLU A 160 14.40 7.59 -2.05
C GLU A 160 12.97 8.06 -1.76
N ALA A 161 12.17 8.26 -2.80
CA ALA A 161 10.76 8.59 -2.65
C ALA A 161 10.00 7.52 -1.84
N LEU A 162 10.30 6.23 -2.07
CA LEU A 162 9.70 5.13 -1.29
C LEU A 162 10.01 5.25 0.21
N ARG A 163 11.25 5.57 0.57
CA ARG A 163 11.66 5.73 1.99
C ARG A 163 10.95 6.92 2.63
N ILE A 164 10.98 8.07 1.96
CA ILE A 164 10.36 9.30 2.46
C ILE A 164 8.86 9.10 2.63
N MET A 165 8.17 8.64 1.60
CA MET A 165 6.72 8.44 1.65
C MET A 165 6.28 7.43 2.71
N ASN A 166 7.03 6.33 2.90
CA ASN A 166 6.76 5.37 3.96
C ASN A 166 6.93 6.00 5.35
N GLN A 167 7.93 6.88 5.54
CA GLN A 167 8.12 7.60 6.79
C GLN A 167 6.97 8.59 7.01
N LYS A 168 6.62 9.42 6.02
CA LYS A 168 5.51 10.36 6.07
C LYS A 168 4.16 9.68 6.37
N LEU A 169 3.94 8.50 5.78
CA LEU A 169 2.75 7.69 6.05
C LEU A 169 2.73 7.17 7.49
N LYS A 170 3.88 6.73 8.01
CA LYS A 170 4.04 6.26 9.40
C LYS A 170 3.81 7.39 10.40
N ASP A 171 4.28 8.58 10.10
CA ASP A 171 4.18 9.78 10.93
C ASP A 171 2.80 10.45 10.81
N ARG A 172 1.90 9.89 9.96
CA ARG A 172 0.53 10.37 9.72
C ARG A 172 0.48 11.76 9.07
N GLU A 173 1.51 12.11 8.34
CA GLU A 173 1.62 13.35 7.58
C GLU A 173 1.00 13.24 6.17
N ILE A 174 0.42 12.08 5.84
CA ILE A 174 -0.41 11.86 4.65
C ILE A 174 -1.80 11.49 5.11
N LYS A 175 -2.75 12.42 4.99
CA LYS A 175 -4.15 12.24 5.36
C LYS A 175 -4.89 11.53 4.23
N LYS A 176 -5.66 10.50 4.58
CA LYS A 176 -6.42 9.68 3.62
C LYS A 176 -7.89 9.77 3.94
N PHE A 177 -8.67 10.18 2.95
CA PHE A 177 -10.12 10.32 3.06
C PHE A 177 -10.82 9.30 2.18
N TYR A 178 -11.87 8.73 2.72
CA TYR A 178 -12.71 7.75 2.05
C TYR A 178 -14.15 8.24 2.02
N LEU A 179 -14.87 7.86 0.98
CA LEU A 179 -16.33 7.90 0.97
C LEU A 179 -16.86 6.49 1.15
N CYS A 180 -17.90 6.34 1.96
CA CYS A 180 -18.63 5.09 2.07
C CYS A 180 -20.12 5.34 2.28
N VAL A 181 -20.95 4.35 1.90
CA VAL A 181 -22.36 4.30 2.27
C VAL A 181 -22.54 3.24 3.33
N VAL A 182 -23.20 3.59 4.43
CA VAL A 182 -23.50 2.67 5.53
C VAL A 182 -25.01 2.47 5.67
N HIS A 183 -25.42 1.29 6.12
CA HIS A 183 -26.79 1.02 6.49
C HIS A 183 -27.17 1.77 7.78
N GLY A 184 -28.37 2.31 7.80
CA GLY A 184 -28.89 3.07 8.95
C GLY A 184 -28.50 4.54 8.95
N ILE A 185 -29.19 5.31 9.77
CA ILE A 185 -28.93 6.70 10.04
C ILE A 185 -28.04 6.81 11.28
N LEU A 186 -26.87 7.41 11.12
CA LEU A 186 -25.94 7.62 12.23
C LEU A 186 -26.50 8.69 13.17
N LYS A 187 -26.55 8.38 14.48
CA LYS A 187 -27.06 9.31 15.50
C LYS A 187 -26.23 10.58 15.55
N GLU A 188 -24.91 10.43 15.68
CA GLU A 188 -23.97 11.55 15.63
C GLU A 188 -23.54 11.79 14.17
N LYS A 189 -23.58 13.07 13.74
CA LYS A 189 -23.25 13.44 12.35
C LYS A 189 -21.77 13.52 12.08
N ASP A 190 -20.97 13.62 13.10
CA ASP A 190 -19.51 13.56 13.05
C ASP A 190 -18.96 12.93 14.33
N GLY A 191 -17.74 12.46 14.28
CA GLY A 191 -17.09 11.87 15.45
C GLY A 191 -15.84 11.07 15.12
N THR A 192 -15.28 10.48 16.15
CA THR A 192 -14.13 9.58 16.03
C THR A 192 -14.45 8.25 16.72
N LEU A 193 -14.55 7.20 15.93
CA LEU A 193 -14.64 5.84 16.43
C LEU A 193 -13.27 5.41 16.93
N HIS A 194 -13.23 4.85 18.13
CA HIS A 194 -12.04 4.30 18.76
C HIS A 194 -12.25 2.85 19.14
N GLY A 195 -11.27 2.00 18.92
CA GLY A 195 -11.36 0.58 19.26
C GLY A 195 -10.03 -0.16 19.09
N TRP A 196 -10.11 -1.46 19.28
CA TRP A 196 -8.99 -2.38 19.20
C TRP A 196 -9.32 -3.48 18.19
N LEU A 197 -8.43 -3.68 17.21
CA LEU A 197 -8.63 -4.59 16.10
C LEU A 197 -7.73 -5.82 16.26
N THR A 198 -8.35 -7.01 16.25
CA THR A 198 -7.66 -8.31 16.21
C THR A 198 -7.92 -8.97 14.86
N LYS A 199 -6.87 -9.53 14.25
CA LYS A 199 -6.97 -10.24 12.96
C LYS A 199 -7.05 -11.76 13.18
N ASP A 200 -8.05 -12.39 12.57
CA ASP A 200 -8.12 -13.83 12.36
C ASP A 200 -7.51 -14.13 10.98
N GLU A 201 -6.28 -14.63 10.99
CA GLU A 201 -5.55 -14.87 9.74
C GLU A 201 -6.15 -15.97 8.88
N LYS A 202 -6.68 -17.04 9.52
CA LYS A 202 -7.28 -18.19 8.81
C LYS A 202 -8.53 -17.79 8.03
N LYS A 203 -9.33 -16.89 8.62
CA LYS A 203 -10.58 -16.41 8.00
C LYS A 203 -10.39 -15.11 7.20
N ASN A 204 -9.20 -14.54 7.26
CA ASN A 204 -8.92 -13.19 6.73
C ASN A 204 -9.98 -12.16 7.18
N LEU A 205 -10.41 -12.25 8.44
CA LEU A 205 -11.39 -11.38 9.09
C LEU A 205 -10.72 -10.59 10.22
N VAL A 206 -11.30 -9.44 10.53
CA VAL A 206 -10.90 -8.67 11.72
C VAL A 206 -12.10 -8.46 12.63
N LYS A 207 -11.85 -8.43 13.93
CA LYS A 207 -12.84 -8.11 14.96
C LYS A 207 -12.44 -6.83 15.67
N VAL A 208 -13.42 -6.00 15.97
CA VAL A 208 -13.25 -4.76 16.74
C VAL A 208 -13.79 -4.97 18.13
N SER A 209 -13.04 -4.51 19.15
CA SER A 209 -13.41 -4.51 20.56
C SER A 209 -13.22 -3.11 21.13
N SER A 210 -14.04 -2.73 22.11
CA SER A 210 -13.85 -1.51 22.90
C SER A 210 -12.68 -1.61 23.89
N ARG A 211 -12.23 -2.82 24.21
CA ARG A 211 -11.14 -3.09 25.16
C ARG A 211 -9.93 -3.68 24.45
N LYS A 212 -8.73 -3.28 24.90
CA LYS A 212 -7.47 -3.87 24.45
C LYS A 212 -7.39 -5.34 24.84
N THR A 213 -7.04 -6.20 23.88
CA THR A 213 -6.76 -7.62 24.08
C THR A 213 -5.35 -7.92 23.58
N GLU A 214 -4.80 -9.05 23.98
CA GLU A 214 -3.49 -9.48 23.51
C GLU A 214 -3.44 -9.57 21.97
N GLY A 215 -2.36 -9.06 21.37
CA GLY A 215 -2.19 -9.01 19.92
C GLY A 215 -3.08 -8.00 19.19
N SER A 216 -4.01 -7.31 19.88
CA SER A 216 -4.85 -6.29 19.26
C SER A 216 -4.09 -5.00 18.96
N LYS A 217 -4.51 -4.30 17.90
CA LYS A 217 -3.94 -3.02 17.46
C LYS A 217 -4.98 -1.91 17.59
N GLU A 218 -4.56 -0.78 18.15
CA GLU A 218 -5.42 0.41 18.24
C GLU A 218 -5.85 0.87 16.85
N ILE A 219 -7.12 1.24 16.73
CA ILE A 219 -7.73 1.82 15.53
C ILE A 219 -8.50 3.09 15.88
N LYS A 220 -8.35 4.11 15.01
CA LYS A 220 -9.06 5.38 15.08
C LYS A 220 -9.59 5.75 13.71
N THR A 221 -10.89 6.01 13.62
CA THR A 221 -11.60 6.33 12.39
C THR A 221 -12.46 7.57 12.62
N LYS A 222 -12.04 8.71 12.10
CA LYS A 222 -12.83 9.94 12.18
C LYS A 222 -13.80 9.97 11.01
N TYR A 223 -15.02 10.42 11.24
CA TYR A 223 -16.06 10.45 10.22
C TYR A 223 -16.91 11.68 10.29
N ARG A 224 -17.59 12.00 9.16
CA ARG A 224 -18.62 13.01 9.02
C ARG A 224 -19.69 12.52 8.06
N VAL A 225 -20.96 12.60 8.45
CA VAL A 225 -22.10 12.32 7.57
C VAL A 225 -22.25 13.47 6.60
N LEU A 226 -22.29 13.17 5.31
CA LEU A 226 -22.45 14.14 4.24
C LEU A 226 -23.90 14.26 3.78
N ALA A 227 -24.62 13.14 3.73
CA ALA A 227 -26.03 13.08 3.34
C ALA A 227 -26.68 11.81 3.89
N GLU A 228 -28.02 11.84 3.95
CA GLU A 228 -28.84 10.71 4.39
C GLU A 228 -29.97 10.49 3.38
N ASN A 229 -30.23 9.21 3.06
CA ASN A 229 -31.26 8.85 2.11
C ASN A 229 -31.72 7.40 2.31
N LYS A 230 -33.02 7.14 2.24
CA LYS A 230 -33.65 5.80 2.33
C LYS A 230 -33.10 4.92 3.46
N GLY A 231 -32.90 5.51 4.65
CA GLY A 231 -32.37 4.76 5.80
C GLY A 231 -30.88 4.42 5.72
N MET A 232 -30.13 5.12 4.89
CA MET A 232 -28.67 4.97 4.73
C MET A 232 -27.98 6.33 4.93
N SER A 233 -26.68 6.30 5.24
CA SER A 233 -25.86 7.51 5.37
C SER A 233 -24.66 7.44 4.41
N LEU A 234 -24.42 8.52 3.66
CA LEU A 234 -23.17 8.77 2.94
C LEU A 234 -22.19 9.43 3.91
N VAL A 235 -21.05 8.81 4.10
CA VAL A 235 -20.10 9.18 5.13
C VAL A 235 -18.72 9.45 4.52
N GLU A 236 -18.15 10.60 4.86
CA GLU A 236 -16.72 10.86 4.68
C GLU A 236 -15.94 10.32 5.88
N VAL A 237 -14.86 9.63 5.63
CA VAL A 237 -14.02 9.01 6.65
C VAL A 237 -12.57 9.48 6.52
N GLU A 238 -12.02 10.08 7.57
CA GLU A 238 -10.59 10.32 7.70
C GLU A 238 -9.94 9.14 8.45
N LEU A 239 -9.03 8.44 7.77
CA LEU A 239 -8.40 7.24 8.32
C LEU A 239 -7.16 7.61 9.15
N LEU A 240 -7.33 7.79 10.47
CA LEU A 240 -6.24 8.16 11.39
C LEU A 240 -5.27 7.00 11.67
N THR A 241 -5.71 5.75 11.50
CA THR A 241 -4.89 4.53 11.51
C THR A 241 -5.26 3.69 10.30
N GLY A 242 -4.32 2.91 9.74
CA GLY A 242 -4.54 2.14 8.50
C GLY A 242 -4.38 0.63 8.74
N ARG A 243 -5.40 -0.05 9.30
CA ARG A 243 -5.39 -1.51 9.46
C ARG A 243 -6.29 -2.18 8.44
N THR A 244 -5.99 -3.44 8.15
CA THR A 244 -6.79 -4.27 7.23
C THR A 244 -8.28 -4.18 7.58
N HIS A 245 -9.13 -3.92 6.58
CA HIS A 245 -10.58 -3.79 6.70
C HIS A 245 -11.06 -2.81 7.78
N GLN A 246 -10.25 -1.85 8.24
CA GLN A 246 -10.55 -1.04 9.42
C GLN A 246 -11.90 -0.33 9.32
N ILE A 247 -12.15 0.44 8.26
CA ILE A 247 -13.41 1.19 8.07
C ILE A 247 -14.60 0.22 8.10
N ARG A 248 -14.51 -0.86 7.35
CA ARG A 248 -15.56 -1.88 7.21
C ARG A 248 -15.94 -2.51 8.55
N ALA A 249 -14.93 -2.99 9.29
CA ALA A 249 -15.15 -3.62 10.59
C ALA A 249 -15.56 -2.61 11.66
N HIS A 250 -15.07 -1.38 11.61
CA HIS A 250 -15.39 -0.36 12.60
C HIS A 250 -16.87 0.05 12.51
N PHE A 251 -17.37 0.39 11.31
CA PHE A 251 -18.79 0.71 11.12
C PHE A 251 -19.70 -0.48 11.42
N ALA A 252 -19.29 -1.70 11.02
CA ALA A 252 -20.05 -2.90 11.36
C ALA A 252 -20.15 -3.14 12.88
N SER A 253 -19.09 -2.82 13.63
CA SER A 253 -19.06 -2.99 15.11
C SER A 253 -20.02 -2.07 15.85
N ILE A 254 -20.40 -0.95 15.26
CA ILE A 254 -21.40 -0.01 15.82
C ILE A 254 -22.81 -0.20 15.23
N GLY A 255 -23.03 -1.30 14.48
CA GLY A 255 -24.33 -1.63 13.90
C GLY A 255 -24.65 -1.02 12.55
N HIS A 256 -23.72 -0.27 11.95
CA HIS A 256 -23.84 0.43 10.66
C HIS A 256 -22.89 -0.15 9.60
N PRO A 257 -23.03 -1.42 9.17
CA PRO A 257 -22.13 -2.01 8.18
C PRO A 257 -22.23 -1.28 6.84
N LEU A 258 -21.15 -1.34 6.04
CA LEU A 258 -21.13 -0.74 4.72
C LEU A 258 -22.10 -1.45 3.77
N LEU A 259 -22.76 -0.69 2.92
CA LEU A 259 -23.61 -1.19 1.85
C LEU A 259 -22.79 -2.08 0.91
N GLY A 260 -23.32 -3.26 0.54
CA GLY A 260 -22.68 -4.22 -0.36
C GLY A 260 -21.46 -4.94 0.24
N ASP A 261 -21.18 -4.79 1.54
CA ASP A 261 -20.05 -5.51 2.18
C ASP A 261 -20.43 -6.96 2.51
N GLY A 262 -19.98 -7.89 1.68
CA GLY A 262 -20.25 -9.33 1.86
C GLY A 262 -19.51 -9.99 3.03
N LYS A 263 -18.57 -9.27 3.71
CA LYS A 263 -17.78 -9.79 4.82
C LYS A 263 -18.30 -9.38 6.20
N TYR A 264 -18.65 -8.10 6.33
CA TYR A 264 -19.06 -7.45 7.59
C TYR A 264 -20.52 -7.03 7.57
N GLY A 265 -21.15 -6.97 6.39
CA GLY A 265 -22.57 -6.70 6.23
C GLY A 265 -23.44 -7.88 6.66
N ARG A 266 -24.70 -7.59 6.99
CA ARG A 266 -25.71 -8.63 7.24
C ARG A 266 -26.22 -9.17 5.90
N ASN A 267 -26.18 -10.49 5.72
CA ASN A 267 -26.59 -11.14 4.44
C ASN A 267 -28.02 -10.77 4.00
N SER A 268 -28.97 -10.60 4.95
CA SER A 268 -30.34 -10.14 4.64
C SER A 268 -30.35 -8.76 3.99
N MET A 269 -29.66 -7.80 4.57
CA MET A 269 -29.61 -6.40 4.08
C MET A 269 -28.96 -6.29 2.70
N ASN A 270 -27.89 -7.08 2.45
CA ASN A 270 -27.22 -7.09 1.14
C ASN A 270 -28.01 -7.84 0.06
N LYS A 271 -28.82 -8.84 0.43
CA LYS A 271 -29.70 -9.52 -0.52
C LYS A 271 -30.85 -8.64 -0.98
N GLU A 272 -31.43 -7.88 -0.07
CA GLU A 272 -32.51 -6.94 -0.38
C GLU A 272 -32.03 -5.81 -1.30
N SER A 273 -30.83 -5.29 -1.06
CA SER A 273 -30.26 -4.20 -1.87
C SER A 273 -29.72 -4.64 -3.23
N GLY A 274 -29.44 -5.95 -3.44
CA GLY A 274 -28.88 -6.49 -4.70
C GLY A 274 -27.41 -6.13 -4.95
N TYR A 275 -26.77 -5.33 -4.08
CA TYR A 275 -25.40 -4.88 -4.27
C TYR A 275 -24.38 -5.93 -3.83
N LYS A 276 -23.43 -6.25 -4.72
CA LYS A 276 -22.36 -7.26 -4.51
C LYS A 276 -20.98 -6.66 -4.23
N LYS A 277 -20.83 -5.33 -4.32
CA LYS A 277 -19.57 -4.61 -4.12
C LYS A 277 -19.74 -3.63 -2.98
N GLN A 278 -18.75 -3.56 -2.11
CA GLN A 278 -18.76 -2.62 -0.99
C GLN A 278 -18.69 -1.17 -1.46
N PHE A 279 -19.54 -0.33 -0.91
CA PHE A 279 -19.57 1.10 -1.17
C PHE A 279 -18.50 1.78 -0.32
N LEU A 280 -17.26 1.67 -0.77
CA LEU A 280 -16.08 2.24 -0.13
C LEU A 280 -15.08 2.68 -1.19
N TYR A 281 -14.62 3.93 -1.08
CA TYR A 281 -13.72 4.53 -2.05
C TYR A 281 -12.69 5.44 -1.38
N SER A 282 -11.40 5.25 -1.66
CA SER A 282 -10.31 6.14 -1.25
C SER A 282 -10.29 7.34 -2.19
N TYR A 283 -11.05 8.38 -1.87
CA TYR A 283 -11.34 9.42 -2.86
C TYR A 283 -10.42 10.63 -2.79
N LYS A 284 -9.79 10.89 -1.62
CA LYS A 284 -8.95 12.07 -1.46
C LYS A 284 -7.71 11.78 -0.61
N LEU A 285 -6.61 12.40 -0.98
CA LEU A 285 -5.34 12.47 -0.23
C LEU A 285 -4.97 13.92 0.01
N LYS A 286 -4.40 14.18 1.20
CA LYS A 286 -3.77 15.46 1.53
C LYS A 286 -2.39 15.21 2.10
N PHE A 287 -1.39 15.87 1.54
CA PHE A 287 -0.03 15.91 2.06
C PHE A 287 0.09 17.06 3.05
N ASP A 288 0.37 16.76 4.31
CA ASP A 288 0.39 17.71 5.43
C ASP A 288 1.63 17.45 6.27
N PHE A 289 2.79 17.80 5.67
CA PHE A 289 4.10 17.52 6.23
C PHE A 289 4.43 18.52 7.33
N SER A 290 4.73 18.02 8.51
CA SER A 290 5.22 18.78 9.67
C SER A 290 6.74 18.70 9.83
N SER A 291 7.38 17.78 9.10
CA SER A 291 8.82 17.57 9.07
C SER A 291 9.32 17.60 7.63
N ASP A 292 10.63 17.86 7.44
CA ASP A 292 11.28 17.88 6.13
C ASP A 292 10.96 16.62 5.32
N ALA A 293 10.51 16.79 4.09
CA ALA A 293 10.25 15.74 3.12
C ALA A 293 11.31 15.66 2.01
N GLN A 294 12.43 16.36 2.17
CA GLN A 294 13.57 16.33 1.24
C GLN A 294 13.11 16.54 -0.21
N LEU A 295 13.47 15.61 -1.12
CA LEU A 295 13.10 15.71 -2.53
C LEU A 295 11.57 15.73 -2.79
N LEU A 296 10.73 15.40 -1.80
CA LEU A 296 9.27 15.40 -1.92
C LEU A 296 8.59 16.59 -1.22
N ASP A 297 9.35 17.58 -0.74
CA ASP A 297 8.80 18.71 0.00
C ASP A 297 7.81 19.54 -0.83
N TYR A 298 7.95 19.53 -2.15
CA TYR A 298 7.03 20.16 -3.10
C TYR A 298 5.59 19.58 -3.07
N LEU A 299 5.39 18.42 -2.45
CA LEU A 299 4.06 17.83 -2.24
C LEU A 299 3.33 18.43 -1.04
N ASN A 300 4.07 19.10 -0.13
CA ASN A 300 3.47 19.64 1.08
C ASN A 300 2.33 20.61 0.78
N GLY A 301 1.21 20.43 1.46
CA GLY A 301 -0.02 21.22 1.25
C GLY A 301 -0.86 20.80 0.05
N LYS A 302 -0.38 19.92 -0.84
CA LYS A 302 -1.17 19.46 -2.00
C LYS A 302 -2.26 18.49 -1.58
N GLU A 303 -3.40 18.63 -2.26
CA GLU A 303 -4.54 17.73 -2.17
C GLU A 303 -4.84 17.14 -3.55
N PHE A 304 -5.24 15.86 -3.58
CA PHE A 304 -5.62 15.14 -4.78
C PHE A 304 -6.95 14.44 -4.52
N GLU A 305 -7.91 14.62 -5.40
CA GLU A 305 -9.26 14.08 -5.25
C GLU A 305 -9.73 13.39 -6.54
N VAL A 306 -10.51 12.32 -6.38
CA VAL A 306 -11.25 11.67 -7.46
C VAL A 306 -12.67 12.22 -7.45
N ASP A 307 -13.02 13.02 -8.45
CA ASP A 307 -14.32 13.68 -8.54
C ASP A 307 -15.47 12.69 -8.73
N ASN A 308 -15.27 11.69 -9.57
CA ASN A 308 -16.31 10.74 -9.99
C ASN A 308 -16.28 9.45 -9.17
N VAL A 309 -16.62 9.53 -7.87
CA VAL A 309 -16.88 8.34 -7.06
C VAL A 309 -18.20 7.73 -7.50
N TRP A 310 -18.15 6.51 -8.04
CA TRP A 310 -19.25 5.85 -8.80
C TRP A 310 -20.61 5.79 -8.10
N PHE A 311 -20.66 5.87 -6.77
CA PHE A 311 -21.90 5.84 -6.00
C PHE A 311 -22.31 7.20 -5.42
N LYS A 312 -21.43 8.22 -5.43
CA LYS A 312 -21.69 9.52 -4.78
C LYS A 312 -22.88 10.24 -5.40
N GLY A 313 -22.88 10.37 -6.74
CA GLY A 313 -23.96 11.04 -7.46
C GLY A 313 -25.29 10.30 -7.29
N ALA A 314 -25.31 8.98 -7.50
CA ALA A 314 -26.52 8.17 -7.37
C ALA A 314 -27.12 8.25 -5.95
N PHE A 315 -26.28 8.30 -4.90
CA PHE A 315 -26.75 8.47 -3.52
C PHE A 315 -27.39 9.85 -3.32
N LEU A 316 -26.71 10.91 -3.76
CA LEU A 316 -27.18 12.30 -3.58
C LEU A 316 -28.48 12.57 -4.37
N ASN A 317 -28.66 11.94 -5.52
CA ASN A 317 -29.88 12.06 -6.36
C ASN A 317 -31.03 11.16 -5.88
N GLY A 318 -30.83 10.34 -4.85
CA GLY A 318 -31.87 9.44 -4.36
C GLY A 318 -32.12 8.20 -5.24
N GLU A 319 -31.17 7.84 -6.06
CA GLU A 319 -31.24 6.68 -6.96
C GLU A 319 -30.84 5.35 -6.28
N LEU A 320 -30.17 5.44 -5.12
CA LEU A 320 -29.78 4.31 -4.27
C LEU A 320 -30.81 3.99 -3.20
#